data_e3ae02e4208a33927fe6a79c5d210d59
#
_entry.id   e3ae02e4208a33927fe6a79c5d210d59
#
_cell.length_a   1.000
_cell.length_b   1.000
_cell.length_c   1.000
_cell.angle_alpha   90.00
_cell.angle_beta   90.00
_cell.angle_gamma   90.00
#
_symmetry.space_group_name_H-M   'P 1'
#
loop_
_entity.id
_entity.type
_entity.pdbx_description
1 polymer ?
#
loop_
_entity_poly.entity_id
_entity_poly.type
_entity_poly.pdbx_seq_one_letter_code
_entity_poly.pdbx_strand_id
1 'polypeptide(L)'
;LPSQIMENWCYEKEALELFATHYQTGEAIPMELVQKIKDSATFQEGMATLRQISFGLLDMSWHGTDPSGINNVKEQEVKAFEQTDLYPECPETCMSTSFSHIFQGGYSSGYYSYKWAEVLDADAFAFFKEKGIFNQEVATKFKDNVLSKGGTEKPMELYKRFRGSEPKIEALLKRAGLLSETVN
;
A
#
# COMPACT_ATOMS: atom_id res chain seq x y z
N LEU A 1 5.03 -0.69 6.39
CA LEU A 1 3.89 -0.98 7.26
C LEU A 1 3.68 0.08 8.35
N PRO A 2 4.66 0.44 9.20
CA PRO A 2 4.41 1.28 10.37
C PRO A 2 3.81 2.67 10.05
N SER A 3 4.22 3.31 8.99
CA SER A 3 3.70 4.63 8.58
C SER A 3 2.32 4.52 7.92
N GLN A 4 2.18 3.65 6.92
CA GLN A 4 0.94 3.50 6.16
C GLN A 4 -0.25 3.08 7.02
N ILE A 5 -0.07 2.17 7.98
CA ILE A 5 -1.17 1.74 8.84
C ILE A 5 -1.79 2.90 9.62
N MET A 6 -0.99 3.89 10.01
CA MET A 6 -1.47 5.05 10.78
C MET A 6 -2.42 5.94 9.99
N GLU A 7 -2.34 5.95 8.66
CA GLU A 7 -3.25 6.70 7.79
C GLU A 7 -4.69 6.23 7.92
N ASN A 8 -4.92 4.94 8.21
CA ASN A 8 -6.26 4.38 8.32
C ASN A 8 -7.11 5.04 9.41
N TRP A 9 -6.51 5.46 10.54
CA TRP A 9 -7.23 6.18 11.59
C TRP A 9 -7.78 7.53 11.12
N CYS A 10 -7.16 8.16 10.13
CA CYS A 10 -7.62 9.44 9.57
C CYS A 10 -8.93 9.35 8.80
N TYR A 11 -9.49 8.16 8.64
CA TYR A 11 -10.79 7.91 8.00
C TYR A 11 -11.83 7.33 8.95
N GLU A 12 -11.47 7.08 10.21
CA GLU A 12 -12.38 6.52 11.20
C GLU A 12 -12.98 7.63 12.09
N LYS A 13 -14.31 7.59 12.26
CA LYS A 13 -15.06 8.62 12.99
C LYS A 13 -14.50 8.86 14.38
N GLU A 14 -14.29 7.78 15.16
CA GLU A 14 -13.77 7.83 16.52
C GLU A 14 -12.42 8.54 16.63
N ALA A 15 -11.56 8.40 15.61
CA ALA A 15 -10.27 9.08 15.58
C ALA A 15 -10.42 10.54 15.15
N LEU A 16 -11.23 10.81 14.12
CA LEU A 16 -11.46 12.17 13.62
C LEU A 16 -12.10 13.09 14.68
N GLU A 17 -13.00 12.58 15.50
CA GLU A 17 -13.61 13.31 16.60
C GLU A 17 -12.60 13.84 17.62
N LEU A 18 -11.39 13.29 17.70
CA LEU A 18 -10.34 13.73 18.60
C LEU A 18 -9.59 15.00 18.11
N PHE A 19 -9.54 15.25 16.81
CA PHE A 19 -8.69 16.33 16.28
C PHE A 19 -9.25 17.07 15.06
N ALA A 20 -10.18 16.46 14.31
CA ALA A 20 -10.65 17.02 13.05
C ALA A 20 -11.82 17.99 13.28
N THR A 21 -11.50 19.16 13.85
CA THR A 21 -12.47 20.23 14.12
C THR A 21 -12.19 21.47 13.28
N HIS A 22 -13.25 22.18 12.93
CA HIS A 22 -13.13 23.42 12.19
C HIS A 22 -12.44 24.49 13.02
N TYR A 23 -11.40 25.13 12.50
CA TYR A 23 -10.48 26.02 13.22
C TYR A 23 -11.13 27.26 13.85
N GLN A 24 -12.28 27.71 13.33
CA GLN A 24 -13.03 28.86 13.89
C GLN A 24 -14.22 28.44 14.73
N THR A 25 -15.01 27.43 14.28
CA THR A 25 -16.26 27.07 14.93
C THR A 25 -16.10 25.96 15.96
N GLY A 26 -15.04 25.15 15.88
CA GLY A 26 -14.85 23.98 16.72
C GLY A 26 -15.74 22.79 16.35
N GLU A 27 -16.55 22.90 15.30
CA GLU A 27 -17.41 21.80 14.84
C GLU A 27 -16.59 20.65 14.26
N ALA A 28 -17.00 19.41 14.57
CA ALA A 28 -16.35 18.22 14.01
C ALA A 28 -16.56 18.14 12.49
N ILE A 29 -15.59 17.54 11.79
CA ILE A 29 -15.70 17.30 10.35
C ILE A 29 -16.97 16.50 10.02
N PRO A 30 -17.80 16.93 9.04
CA PRO A 30 -18.97 16.17 8.63
C PRO A 30 -18.57 14.81 8.04
N MET A 31 -19.11 13.72 8.59
CA MET A 31 -18.79 12.36 8.13
C MET A 31 -19.19 12.12 6.65
N GLU A 32 -20.14 12.89 6.12
CA GLU A 32 -20.45 12.85 4.70
C GLU A 32 -19.24 13.23 3.82
N LEU A 33 -18.45 14.22 4.24
CA LEU A 33 -17.22 14.60 3.51
C LEU A 33 -16.16 13.48 3.60
N VAL A 34 -16.02 12.88 4.77
CA VAL A 34 -15.11 11.73 4.95
C VAL A 34 -15.50 10.56 4.06
N GLN A 35 -16.81 10.27 3.95
CA GLN A 35 -17.29 9.21 3.07
C GLN A 35 -17.01 9.53 1.59
N LYS A 36 -17.23 10.76 1.15
CA LYS A 36 -16.88 11.19 -0.22
C LYS A 36 -15.38 11.02 -0.53
N ILE A 37 -14.51 11.27 0.43
CA ILE A 37 -13.07 11.02 0.27
C ILE A 37 -12.80 9.52 0.13
N LYS A 38 -13.41 8.67 0.96
CA LYS A 38 -13.30 7.20 0.84
C LYS A 38 -13.79 6.70 -0.52
N ASP A 39 -14.93 7.18 -0.97
CA ASP A 39 -15.51 6.79 -2.26
C ASP A 39 -14.62 7.22 -3.44
N SER A 40 -14.04 8.43 -3.35
CA SER A 40 -13.12 8.91 -4.38
C SER A 40 -11.81 8.11 -4.46
N ALA A 41 -11.36 7.54 -3.35
CA ALA A 41 -10.13 6.76 -3.30
C ALA A 41 -10.24 5.42 -4.05
N THR A 42 -11.45 4.91 -4.30
CA THR A 42 -11.67 3.68 -5.08
C THR A 42 -11.82 3.94 -6.58
N PHE A 43 -11.88 5.22 -6.99
CA PHE A 43 -12.01 5.58 -8.40
C PHE A 43 -10.77 5.16 -9.20
N GLN A 44 -10.97 4.32 -10.21
CA GLN A 44 -9.91 3.75 -11.05
C GLN A 44 -8.80 3.00 -10.28
N GLU A 45 -9.08 2.46 -9.10
CA GLU A 45 -8.09 1.78 -8.27
C GLU A 45 -7.48 0.55 -8.96
N GLY A 46 -8.23 -0.15 -9.82
CA GLY A 46 -7.67 -1.23 -10.65
C GLY A 46 -6.55 -0.75 -11.55
N MET A 47 -6.73 0.39 -12.23
CA MET A 47 -5.70 0.99 -13.07
C MET A 47 -4.50 1.49 -12.24
N ALA A 48 -4.77 2.15 -11.11
CA ALA A 48 -3.72 2.62 -10.20
C ALA A 48 -2.89 1.44 -9.65
N THR A 49 -3.54 0.35 -9.30
CA THR A 49 -2.87 -0.89 -8.85
C THR A 49 -2.00 -1.50 -9.94
N LEU A 50 -2.51 -1.63 -11.18
CA LEU A 50 -1.71 -2.13 -12.30
C LEU A 50 -0.48 -1.26 -12.56
N ARG A 51 -0.62 0.07 -12.46
CA ARG A 51 0.53 0.98 -12.56
C ARG A 51 1.59 0.71 -11.48
N GLN A 52 1.19 0.46 -10.23
CA GLN A 52 2.15 0.12 -9.17
C GLN A 52 2.82 -1.23 -9.40
N ILE A 53 2.08 -2.20 -9.95
CA ILE A 53 2.64 -3.51 -10.33
C ILE A 53 3.63 -3.34 -11.46
N SER A 54 3.34 -2.52 -12.48
CA SER A 54 4.26 -2.27 -13.60
C SER A 54 5.59 -1.70 -13.12
N PHE A 55 5.59 -0.82 -12.12
CA PHE A 55 6.81 -0.28 -11.52
C PHE A 55 7.65 -1.36 -10.82
N GLY A 56 7.00 -2.30 -10.13
CA GLY A 56 7.67 -3.44 -9.54
C GLY A 56 8.26 -4.40 -10.59
N LEU A 57 7.53 -4.64 -11.69
CA LEU A 57 8.01 -5.45 -12.81
C LEU A 57 9.20 -4.77 -13.50
N LEU A 58 9.15 -3.46 -13.72
CA LEU A 58 10.27 -2.70 -14.28
C LEU A 58 11.51 -2.78 -13.39
N ASP A 59 11.34 -2.59 -12.08
CA ASP A 59 12.42 -2.73 -11.10
C ASP A 59 13.07 -4.11 -11.18
N MET A 60 12.28 -5.18 -11.13
CA MET A 60 12.78 -6.55 -11.23
C MET A 60 13.38 -6.86 -12.60
N SER A 61 12.87 -6.28 -13.67
CA SER A 61 13.44 -6.41 -15.03
C SER A 61 14.85 -5.85 -15.10
N TRP A 62 15.12 -4.70 -14.47
CA TRP A 62 16.44 -4.08 -14.45
C TRP A 62 17.42 -4.80 -13.51
N HIS A 63 16.97 -5.24 -12.35
CA HIS A 63 17.84 -5.76 -11.30
C HIS A 63 17.90 -7.30 -11.25
N GLY A 64 17.00 -8.00 -11.95
CA GLY A 64 16.97 -9.45 -12.05
C GLY A 64 17.50 -10.04 -13.34
N THR A 65 17.94 -9.20 -14.29
CA THR A 65 18.42 -9.61 -15.62
C THR A 65 19.91 -9.27 -15.77
N ASP A 66 20.65 -10.11 -16.50
CA ASP A 66 22.05 -9.78 -16.86
C ASP A 66 22.07 -8.55 -17.76
N PRO A 67 22.68 -7.44 -17.33
CA PRO A 67 22.68 -6.19 -18.09
C PRO A 67 23.46 -6.28 -19.42
N SER A 68 24.38 -7.25 -19.56
CA SER A 68 25.15 -7.44 -20.79
C SER A 68 24.28 -7.83 -22.00
N GLY A 69 23.07 -8.37 -21.74
CA GLY A 69 22.10 -8.71 -22.78
C GLY A 69 21.16 -7.58 -23.19
N ILE A 70 21.20 -6.43 -22.48
CA ILE A 70 20.29 -5.31 -22.70
C ILE A 70 20.93 -4.30 -23.67
N ASN A 71 20.45 -4.26 -24.90
CA ASN A 71 20.98 -3.37 -25.95
C ASN A 71 20.18 -2.07 -26.10
N ASN A 72 18.93 -2.03 -25.62
CA ASN A 72 18.03 -0.89 -25.77
C ASN A 72 17.17 -0.73 -24.51
N VAL A 73 17.27 0.43 -23.89
CA VAL A 73 16.54 0.76 -22.65
C VAL A 73 15.03 0.75 -22.87
N LYS A 74 14.58 1.33 -23.98
CA LYS A 74 13.15 1.41 -24.30
C LYS A 74 12.53 0.04 -24.58
N GLU A 75 13.22 -0.81 -25.30
CA GLU A 75 12.75 -2.18 -25.56
C GLU A 75 12.66 -3.01 -24.27
N GLN A 76 13.60 -2.85 -23.35
CA GLN A 76 13.56 -3.50 -22.04
C GLN A 76 12.36 -3.02 -21.21
N GLU A 77 12.07 -1.73 -21.23
CA GLU A 77 10.92 -1.13 -20.56
C GLU A 77 9.60 -1.64 -21.13
N VAL A 78 9.42 -1.61 -22.46
CA VAL A 78 8.24 -2.13 -23.13
C VAL A 78 7.98 -3.59 -22.75
N LYS A 79 9.03 -4.42 -22.79
CA LYS A 79 8.93 -5.82 -22.37
C LYS A 79 8.52 -5.98 -20.91
N ALA A 80 9.02 -5.13 -20.02
CA ALA A 80 8.66 -5.18 -18.62
C ALA A 80 7.19 -4.83 -18.36
N PHE A 81 6.60 -3.96 -19.18
CA PHE A 81 5.22 -3.50 -19.04
C PHE A 81 4.19 -4.35 -19.78
N GLU A 82 4.59 -5.26 -20.66
CA GLU A 82 3.71 -6.05 -21.55
C GLU A 82 2.49 -6.64 -20.84
N GLN A 83 2.64 -7.10 -19.60
CA GLN A 83 1.54 -7.73 -18.84
C GLN A 83 0.61 -6.73 -18.13
N THR A 84 0.98 -5.47 -18.06
CA THR A 84 0.27 -4.45 -17.28
C THR A 84 -0.18 -3.25 -18.11
N ASP A 85 0.23 -3.17 -19.36
CA ASP A 85 -0.19 -2.12 -20.27
C ASP A 85 -1.67 -2.27 -20.65
N LEU A 86 -2.44 -1.22 -20.38
CA LEU A 86 -3.87 -1.13 -20.71
C LEU A 86 -4.13 -0.25 -21.93
N TYR A 87 -3.18 0.60 -22.30
CA TYR A 87 -3.34 1.62 -23.32
C TYR A 87 -2.11 1.65 -24.23
N PRO A 88 -2.26 2.18 -25.46
CA PRO A 88 -1.13 2.39 -26.34
C PRO A 88 -0.03 3.23 -25.67
N GLU A 89 1.19 2.77 -25.81
CA GLU A 89 2.35 3.48 -25.29
C GLU A 89 2.61 4.80 -26.03
N CYS A 90 3.12 5.81 -25.32
CA CYS A 90 3.66 7.03 -25.95
C CYS A 90 5.13 6.78 -26.30
N PRO A 91 5.49 6.71 -27.61
CA PRO A 91 6.84 6.30 -28.02
C PRO A 91 7.95 7.24 -27.53
N GLU A 92 7.64 8.52 -27.31
CA GLU A 92 8.59 9.54 -26.89
C GLU A 92 8.91 9.49 -25.39
N THR A 93 8.17 8.68 -24.62
CA THR A 93 8.41 8.55 -23.18
C THR A 93 9.32 7.37 -22.87
N CYS A 94 10.12 7.50 -21.81
CA CYS A 94 10.92 6.41 -21.26
C CYS A 94 11.03 6.59 -19.74
N MET A 95 10.27 5.80 -19.00
CA MET A 95 10.24 5.88 -17.55
C MET A 95 11.56 5.48 -16.91
N SER A 96 12.24 4.49 -17.45
CA SER A 96 13.51 3.98 -16.94
C SER A 96 14.58 5.05 -16.80
N THR A 97 14.57 6.08 -17.65
CA THR A 97 15.56 7.18 -17.61
C THR A 97 15.28 8.23 -16.51
N SER A 98 14.09 8.21 -15.91
CA SER A 98 13.65 9.17 -14.89
C SER A 98 13.26 8.52 -13.56
N PHE A 99 13.24 7.19 -13.49
CA PHE A 99 12.77 6.46 -12.31
C PHE A 99 13.87 6.32 -11.25
N SER A 100 14.19 7.42 -10.59
CA SER A 100 15.25 7.49 -9.59
C SER A 100 15.05 6.56 -8.39
N HIS A 101 13.82 6.23 -8.00
CA HIS A 101 13.51 5.35 -6.86
C HIS A 101 14.26 4.02 -6.91
N ILE A 102 14.31 3.37 -8.08
CA ILE A 102 14.93 2.05 -8.24
C ILE A 102 16.43 2.11 -8.50
N PHE A 103 17.00 3.30 -8.81
CA PHE A 103 18.43 3.47 -9.07
C PHE A 103 19.17 4.25 -7.99
N GLN A 104 18.50 5.21 -7.31
CA GLN A 104 19.12 6.09 -6.32
C GLN A 104 18.41 6.07 -4.96
N GLY A 105 17.15 5.64 -4.90
CA GLY A 105 16.28 5.78 -3.73
C GLY A 105 16.34 4.63 -2.72
N GLY A 106 17.21 3.63 -2.92
CA GLY A 106 17.30 2.47 -2.03
C GLY A 106 16.21 1.41 -2.24
N TYR A 107 15.48 1.46 -3.36
CA TYR A 107 14.40 0.51 -3.71
C TYR A 107 14.76 -0.45 -4.83
N SER A 108 16.03 -0.56 -5.21
CA SER A 108 16.51 -1.53 -6.21
C SER A 108 16.12 -2.95 -5.81
N SER A 109 15.46 -3.68 -6.71
CA SER A 109 14.83 -5.00 -6.44
C SER A 109 13.83 -4.99 -5.29
N GLY A 110 13.33 -3.84 -4.88
CA GLY A 110 12.51 -3.66 -3.69
C GLY A 110 11.26 -2.80 -3.87
N TYR A 111 10.98 -2.29 -5.06
CA TYR A 111 9.82 -1.41 -5.29
C TYR A 111 8.47 -2.09 -4.97
N TYR A 112 8.36 -3.39 -5.20
CA TYR A 112 7.18 -4.19 -4.84
C TYR A 112 6.77 -4.05 -3.36
N SER A 113 7.71 -3.63 -2.49
CA SER A 113 7.47 -3.48 -1.06
C SER A 113 6.37 -2.47 -0.72
N TYR A 114 6.09 -1.50 -1.60
CA TYR A 114 4.97 -0.57 -1.41
C TYR A 114 3.63 -1.32 -1.41
N LYS A 115 3.37 -2.15 -2.43
CA LYS A 115 2.13 -2.95 -2.48
C LYS A 115 2.09 -4.04 -1.41
N TRP A 116 3.24 -4.65 -1.09
CA TRP A 116 3.32 -5.59 0.01
C TRP A 116 2.98 -4.93 1.36
N ALA A 117 3.47 -3.71 1.60
CA ALA A 117 3.14 -2.97 2.80
C ALA A 117 1.64 -2.60 2.89
N GLU A 118 0.97 -2.34 1.76
CA GLU A 118 -0.47 -2.11 1.71
C GLU A 118 -1.27 -3.37 2.11
N VAL A 119 -0.84 -4.56 1.70
CA VAL A 119 -1.45 -5.83 2.15
C VAL A 119 -1.34 -5.97 3.66
N LEU A 120 -0.13 -5.73 4.20
CA LEU A 120 0.13 -5.85 5.63
C LEU A 120 -0.66 -4.82 6.44
N ASP A 121 -0.72 -3.56 5.97
CA ASP A 121 -1.44 -2.50 6.70
C ASP A 121 -2.95 -2.73 6.69
N ALA A 122 -3.52 -3.15 5.57
CA ALA A 122 -4.95 -3.39 5.46
C ALA A 122 -5.40 -4.55 6.37
N ASP A 123 -4.67 -5.67 6.37
CA ASP A 123 -4.98 -6.83 7.23
C ASP A 123 -4.75 -6.49 8.72
N ALA A 124 -3.67 -5.78 9.04
CA ALA A 124 -3.39 -5.34 10.41
C ALA A 124 -4.46 -4.38 10.91
N PHE A 125 -4.89 -3.40 10.09
CA PHE A 125 -5.93 -2.46 10.50
C PHE A 125 -7.31 -3.14 10.60
N ALA A 126 -7.60 -4.14 9.75
CA ALA A 126 -8.80 -4.95 9.88
C ALA A 126 -8.86 -5.62 11.27
N PHE A 127 -7.73 -6.08 11.81
CA PHE A 127 -7.67 -6.62 13.16
C PHE A 127 -7.95 -5.57 14.24
N PHE A 128 -7.46 -4.35 14.09
CA PHE A 128 -7.85 -3.25 14.97
C PHE A 128 -9.35 -2.95 14.89
N LYS A 129 -9.95 -2.97 13.70
CA LYS A 129 -11.38 -2.75 13.54
C LYS A 129 -12.23 -3.85 14.21
N GLU A 130 -11.81 -5.10 14.15
CA GLU A 130 -12.48 -6.23 14.83
C GLU A 130 -12.50 -6.08 16.35
N LYS A 131 -11.45 -5.51 16.93
CA LYS A 131 -11.25 -5.43 18.39
C LYS A 131 -11.52 -4.04 18.99
N GLY A 132 -11.75 -3.06 18.14
CA GLY A 132 -11.81 -1.64 18.46
C GLY A 132 -10.51 -0.92 18.11
N ILE A 133 -10.62 0.19 17.37
CA ILE A 133 -9.45 0.89 16.81
C ILE A 133 -8.51 1.50 17.88
N PHE A 134 -8.99 1.66 19.12
CA PHE A 134 -8.22 2.11 20.28
C PHE A 134 -7.99 1.01 21.33
N ASN A 135 -8.17 -0.26 20.96
CA ASN A 135 -7.95 -1.38 21.85
C ASN A 135 -6.48 -1.47 22.29
N GLN A 136 -6.23 -1.29 23.58
CA GLN A 136 -4.89 -1.23 24.16
C GLN A 136 -4.14 -2.55 24.11
N GLU A 137 -4.84 -3.69 24.16
CA GLU A 137 -4.20 -5.01 24.03
C GLU A 137 -3.65 -5.21 22.61
N VAL A 138 -4.44 -4.89 21.59
CA VAL A 138 -4.01 -4.97 20.17
C VAL A 138 -2.88 -3.96 19.89
N ALA A 139 -3.01 -2.73 20.41
CA ALA A 139 -1.98 -1.71 20.29
C ALA A 139 -0.66 -2.15 20.94
N THR A 140 -0.71 -2.75 22.12
CA THR A 140 0.48 -3.28 22.80
C THR A 140 1.10 -4.43 22.01
N LYS A 141 0.31 -5.37 21.50
CA LYS A 141 0.81 -6.45 20.63
C LYS A 141 1.49 -5.89 19.38
N PHE A 142 0.90 -4.87 18.74
CA PHE A 142 1.49 -4.22 17.56
C PHE A 142 2.81 -3.53 17.92
N LYS A 143 2.82 -2.73 18.98
CA LYS A 143 4.03 -2.08 19.48
C LYS A 143 5.14 -3.08 19.78
N ASP A 144 4.86 -4.13 20.54
CA ASP A 144 5.87 -5.02 21.07
C ASP A 144 6.41 -6.02 20.02
N ASN A 145 5.59 -6.41 19.02
CA ASN A 145 5.98 -7.36 18.00
C ASN A 145 6.37 -6.74 16.67
N VAL A 146 5.90 -5.52 16.35
CA VAL A 146 6.18 -4.87 15.07
C VAL A 146 7.06 -3.64 15.28
N LEU A 147 6.57 -2.63 16.02
CA LEU A 147 7.25 -1.32 16.08
C LEU A 147 8.58 -1.39 16.84
N SER A 148 8.63 -2.09 17.97
CA SER A 148 9.84 -2.15 18.81
C SER A 148 10.90 -3.13 18.33
N LYS A 149 10.54 -4.04 17.40
CA LYS A 149 11.45 -5.09 16.91
C LYS A 149 12.21 -4.69 15.65
N GLY A 150 11.61 -3.89 14.78
CA GLY A 150 12.23 -3.50 13.52
C GLY A 150 12.74 -4.71 12.72
N GLY A 151 14.03 -4.72 12.39
CA GLY A 151 14.67 -5.79 11.62
C GLY A 151 15.40 -6.84 12.46
N THR A 152 15.12 -6.97 13.77
CA THR A 152 15.83 -7.89 14.67
C THR A 152 15.49 -9.36 14.47
N GLU A 153 14.34 -9.64 13.87
CA GLU A 153 13.86 -11.00 13.59
C GLU A 153 13.19 -11.03 12.20
N LYS A 154 12.83 -12.22 11.71
CA LYS A 154 12.14 -12.35 10.43
C LYS A 154 10.80 -11.61 10.48
N PRO A 155 10.53 -10.65 9.57
CA PRO A 155 9.32 -9.80 9.62
C PRO A 155 8.01 -10.60 9.65
N MET A 156 7.91 -11.70 8.91
CA MET A 156 6.71 -12.54 8.91
C MET A 156 6.44 -13.19 10.28
N GLU A 157 7.47 -13.60 11.01
CA GLU A 157 7.32 -14.17 12.36
C GLU A 157 6.84 -13.10 13.36
N LEU A 158 7.37 -11.88 13.23
CA LEU A 158 6.91 -10.73 14.02
C LEU A 158 5.44 -10.40 13.72
N TYR A 159 5.07 -10.40 12.44
CA TYR A 159 3.70 -10.16 12.03
C TYR A 159 2.73 -11.22 12.57
N LYS A 160 3.08 -12.51 12.44
CA LYS A 160 2.27 -13.61 12.98
C LYS A 160 2.07 -13.52 14.49
N ARG A 161 3.08 -13.10 15.24
CA ARG A 161 2.93 -12.89 16.70
C ARG A 161 1.95 -11.78 17.03
N PHE A 162 1.92 -10.74 16.23
CA PHE A 162 0.93 -9.66 16.37
C PHE A 162 -0.46 -10.11 15.93
N ARG A 163 -0.58 -10.60 14.70
CA ARG A 163 -1.87 -10.86 14.04
C ARG A 163 -2.50 -12.21 14.42
N GLY A 164 -1.68 -13.20 14.77
CA GLY A 164 -2.09 -14.58 15.01
C GLY A 164 -2.13 -15.45 13.75
N SER A 165 -1.89 -14.89 12.56
CA SER A 165 -1.88 -15.56 11.27
C SER A 165 -0.99 -14.83 10.27
N GLU A 166 -0.77 -15.43 9.10
CA GLU A 166 -0.22 -14.71 7.96
C GLU A 166 -1.19 -13.65 7.45
N PRO A 167 -0.69 -12.56 6.81
CA PRO A 167 -1.54 -11.51 6.26
C PRO A 167 -2.39 -12.06 5.12
N LYS A 168 -3.59 -11.49 4.96
CA LYS A 168 -4.52 -11.84 3.90
C LYS A 168 -4.75 -10.64 2.99
N ILE A 169 -4.83 -10.90 1.68
CA ILE A 169 -5.02 -9.87 0.66
C ILE A 169 -6.45 -9.30 0.64
N GLU A 170 -7.42 -10.04 1.15
CA GLU A 170 -8.84 -9.69 1.08
C GLU A 170 -9.16 -8.34 1.73
N ALA A 171 -8.47 -7.99 2.81
CA ALA A 171 -8.66 -6.69 3.46
C ALA A 171 -8.27 -5.52 2.54
N LEU A 172 -7.16 -5.66 1.80
CA LEU A 172 -6.74 -4.67 0.80
C LEU A 172 -7.74 -4.59 -0.36
N LEU A 173 -8.13 -5.73 -0.92
CA LEU A 173 -9.05 -5.78 -2.06
C LEU A 173 -10.43 -5.20 -1.71
N LYS A 174 -10.93 -5.42 -0.49
CA LYS A 174 -12.15 -4.77 0.02
C LYS A 174 -11.98 -3.26 0.14
N ARG A 175 -10.89 -2.80 0.75
CA ARG A 175 -10.58 -1.37 0.88
C ARG A 175 -10.47 -0.68 -0.48
N ALA A 176 -9.92 -1.37 -1.46
CA ALA A 176 -9.74 -0.90 -2.83
C ALA A 176 -11.04 -0.96 -3.68
N GLY A 177 -12.14 -1.51 -3.15
CA GLY A 177 -13.37 -1.71 -3.92
C GLY A 177 -13.28 -2.76 -5.03
N LEU A 178 -12.27 -3.63 -4.98
CA LEU A 178 -12.01 -4.69 -5.96
C LEU A 178 -12.63 -6.05 -5.59
N LEU A 179 -13.13 -6.18 -4.36
CA LEU A 179 -13.97 -7.30 -3.93
C LEU A 179 -15.35 -6.74 -3.56
N SER A 180 -16.40 -7.29 -4.18
CA SER A 180 -17.76 -7.08 -3.70
C SER A 180 -17.90 -7.70 -2.30
N GLU A 181 -18.56 -7.01 -1.39
CA GLU A 181 -19.07 -7.63 -0.17
C GLU A 181 -20.07 -8.71 -0.64
N THR A 182 -19.70 -9.97 -0.50
CA THR A 182 -20.69 -11.05 -0.61
C THR A 182 -21.69 -10.82 0.51
N VAL A 183 -22.86 -10.30 0.14
CA VAL A 183 -24.04 -10.30 1.02
C VAL A 183 -24.35 -11.78 1.29
N ASN A 184 -23.98 -12.24 2.48
CA ASN A 184 -24.45 -13.52 3.04
C ASN A 184 -25.85 -13.33 3.61
#